data_3c2c5e6372e5d9357456a758ce321b2f
#
_entry.id   3c2c5e6372e5d9357456a758ce321b2f
#
_cell.length_a   1.000
_cell.length_b   1.000
_cell.length_c   1.000
_cell.angle_alpha   90.00
_cell.angle_beta   90.00
_cell.angle_gamma   90.00
#
_symmetry.space_group_name_H-M   'P 1'
#
loop_
_entity.id
_entity.type
_entity.pdbx_description
1 polymer ?
#
loop_
_entity_poly.entity_id
_entity_poly.type
_entity_poly.pdbx_seq_one_letter_code
_entity_poly.pdbx_strand_id
1 'polypeptide(L)'
;AFESLFNRYRDAIRRLFLQRSTPPEDTDDLLQETFIKVYANLHRYSPEYTFGQWLYTIAKNTHIDFERKRREDISIGGKFSAPASSAPSPEESLINTQQRSQIERYIELLPQQYRRLFVMRFIDDFSYEEIAEKLHMPMGTVKTRIHRARAMLLKSFVEQAE
;
A
#
# COMPACT_ATOMS: atom_id res chain seq x y z
N ALA A 1 -4.63 2.24 -20.31
CA ALA A 1 -5.07 1.11 -19.54
C ALA A 1 -5.08 1.37 -18.04
N PHE A 2 -3.98 1.15 -17.30
CA PHE A 2 -3.97 1.31 -15.84
C PHE A 2 -4.27 2.75 -15.39
N GLU A 3 -3.68 3.72 -16.05
CA GLU A 3 -3.92 5.14 -15.77
C GLU A 3 -5.41 5.52 -15.90
N SER A 4 -6.06 5.02 -16.93
CA SER A 4 -7.49 5.26 -17.12
C SER A 4 -8.34 4.68 -16.01
N LEU A 5 -7.99 3.46 -15.56
CA LEU A 5 -8.64 2.83 -14.41
C LEU A 5 -8.39 3.61 -13.13
N PHE A 6 -7.15 4.03 -12.91
CA PHE A 6 -6.79 4.84 -11.76
C PHE A 6 -7.60 6.13 -11.71
N ASN A 7 -7.64 6.89 -12.83
CA ASN A 7 -8.36 8.15 -12.89
C ASN A 7 -9.87 7.96 -12.72
N ARG A 8 -10.42 6.87 -13.26
CA ARG A 8 -11.85 6.56 -13.18
C ARG A 8 -12.32 6.29 -11.75
N TYR A 9 -11.54 5.57 -10.98
CA TYR A 9 -11.95 5.11 -9.65
C TYR A 9 -11.36 5.93 -8.50
N ARG A 10 -10.37 6.76 -8.77
CA ARG A 10 -9.67 7.53 -7.74
C ARG A 10 -10.60 8.31 -6.82
N ASP A 11 -11.52 9.08 -7.40
CA ASP A 11 -12.41 9.95 -6.63
C ASP A 11 -13.41 9.14 -5.81
N ALA A 12 -13.90 8.02 -6.35
CA ALA A 12 -14.82 7.13 -5.65
C ALA A 12 -14.15 6.49 -4.42
N ILE A 13 -12.93 5.99 -4.57
CA ILE A 13 -12.18 5.39 -3.47
C ILE A 13 -11.79 6.44 -2.43
N ARG A 14 -11.41 7.63 -2.88
CA ARG A 14 -11.14 8.75 -1.97
C ARG A 14 -12.34 9.09 -1.10
N ARG A 15 -13.52 9.18 -1.69
CA ARG A 15 -14.78 9.43 -0.96
C ARG A 15 -15.06 8.32 0.04
N LEU A 16 -14.80 7.07 -0.32
CA LEU A 16 -14.95 5.94 0.58
C LEU A 16 -14.12 6.12 1.86
N PHE A 17 -12.86 6.49 1.72
CA PHE A 17 -11.99 6.70 2.88
C PHE A 17 -12.44 7.89 3.73
N LEU A 18 -12.83 9.00 3.10
CA LEU A 18 -13.35 10.16 3.82
C LEU A 18 -14.63 9.85 4.59
N GLN A 19 -15.53 9.04 4.02
CA GLN A 19 -16.75 8.60 4.69
C GLN A 19 -16.48 7.71 5.90
N ARG A 20 -15.35 7.03 5.93
CA ARG A 20 -14.91 6.20 7.06
C ARG A 20 -14.08 6.97 8.08
N SER A 21 -14.18 8.29 8.07
CA SER A 21 -13.49 9.18 9.00
C SER A 21 -11.95 9.13 8.93
N THR A 22 -11.42 8.79 7.76
CA THR A 22 -9.98 8.86 7.52
C THR A 22 -9.55 10.32 7.43
N PRO A 23 -8.49 10.74 8.16
CA PRO A 23 -7.98 12.10 8.02
C PRO A 23 -7.62 12.43 6.56
N PRO A 24 -7.93 13.63 6.07
CA PRO A 24 -7.64 13.99 4.66
C PRO A 24 -6.17 13.80 4.27
N GLU A 25 -5.24 14.06 5.18
CA GLU A 25 -3.81 13.87 4.95
C GLU A 25 -3.42 12.40 4.75
N ASP A 26 -4.14 11.47 5.39
CA ASP A 26 -3.89 10.04 5.28
C ASP A 26 -4.63 9.43 4.07
N THR A 27 -5.67 10.09 3.58
CA THR A 27 -6.49 9.62 2.47
C THR A 27 -5.68 9.46 1.19
N ASP A 28 -4.83 10.41 0.85
CA ASP A 28 -3.99 10.32 -0.34
C ASP A 28 -2.97 9.18 -0.24
N ASP A 29 -2.40 8.96 0.94
CA ASP A 29 -1.49 7.83 1.19
C ASP A 29 -2.20 6.49 1.02
N LEU A 30 -3.39 6.36 1.59
CA LEU A 30 -4.21 5.14 1.46
C LEU A 30 -4.63 4.89 0.01
N LEU A 31 -4.94 5.95 -0.71
CA LEU A 31 -5.30 5.87 -2.12
C LEU A 31 -4.14 5.31 -2.95
N GLN A 32 -2.93 5.84 -2.77
CA GLN A 32 -1.74 5.35 -3.44
C GLN A 32 -1.45 3.90 -3.07
N GLU A 33 -1.51 3.55 -1.80
CA GLU A 33 -1.29 2.18 -1.32
C GLU A 33 -2.31 1.20 -1.91
N THR A 34 -3.58 1.60 -1.99
CA THR A 34 -4.64 0.80 -2.61
C THR A 34 -4.32 0.49 -4.07
N PHE A 35 -3.92 1.49 -4.85
CA PHE A 35 -3.62 1.28 -6.27
C PHE A 35 -2.32 0.51 -6.50
N ILE A 36 -1.35 0.62 -5.62
CA ILE A 36 -0.16 -0.26 -5.64
C ILE A 36 -0.57 -1.71 -5.44
N LYS A 37 -1.44 -2.00 -4.47
CA LYS A 37 -1.99 -3.34 -4.25
C LYS A 37 -2.81 -3.84 -5.41
N VAL A 38 -3.63 -2.97 -6.02
CA VAL A 38 -4.41 -3.30 -7.22
C VAL A 38 -3.48 -3.72 -8.35
N TYR A 39 -2.47 -2.92 -8.65
CA TYR A 39 -1.52 -3.25 -9.70
C TYR A 39 -0.82 -4.58 -9.43
N ALA A 40 -0.34 -4.75 -8.21
CA ALA A 40 0.38 -5.96 -7.79
C ALA A 40 -0.48 -7.23 -7.87
N ASN A 41 -1.79 -7.10 -7.79
CA ASN A 41 -2.74 -8.22 -7.77
C ASN A 41 -3.63 -8.30 -9.01
N LEU A 42 -3.32 -7.55 -10.09
CA LEU A 42 -4.14 -7.56 -11.30
C LEU A 42 -4.36 -8.96 -11.88
N HIS A 43 -3.36 -9.82 -11.82
CA HIS A 43 -3.46 -11.20 -12.32
C HIS A 43 -4.42 -12.07 -11.50
N ARG A 44 -4.79 -11.67 -10.27
CA ARG A 44 -5.78 -12.36 -9.45
C ARG A 44 -7.20 -11.91 -9.74
N TYR A 45 -7.36 -10.86 -10.54
CA TYR A 45 -8.67 -10.39 -10.92
C TYR A 45 -9.40 -11.46 -11.71
N SER A 46 -10.58 -11.83 -11.24
CA SER A 46 -11.46 -12.79 -11.92
C SER A 46 -12.65 -12.06 -12.52
N PRO A 47 -12.99 -12.33 -13.80
CA PRO A 47 -14.15 -11.70 -14.42
C PRO A 47 -15.51 -12.09 -13.81
N GLU A 48 -15.53 -13.02 -12.86
CA GLU A 48 -16.73 -13.36 -12.08
C GLU A 48 -17.25 -12.15 -11.27
N TYR A 49 -16.35 -11.23 -10.94
CA TYR A 49 -16.68 -9.99 -10.22
C TYR A 49 -16.40 -8.78 -11.10
N THR A 50 -17.17 -7.72 -10.92
CA THR A 50 -16.84 -6.47 -11.60
C THR A 50 -15.52 -5.92 -11.05
N PHE A 51 -14.79 -5.21 -11.89
CA PHE A 51 -13.53 -4.59 -11.45
C PHE A 51 -13.76 -3.65 -10.26
N GLY A 52 -14.85 -2.89 -10.27
CA GLY A 52 -15.20 -2.00 -9.17
C GLY A 52 -15.41 -2.72 -7.85
N GLN A 53 -16.06 -3.88 -7.86
CA GLN A 53 -16.27 -4.68 -6.65
C GLN A 53 -14.95 -5.22 -6.11
N TRP A 54 -14.09 -5.72 -6.97
CA TRP A 54 -12.78 -6.21 -6.61
C TRP A 54 -11.89 -5.10 -6.04
N LEU A 55 -11.83 -3.96 -6.72
CA LEU A 55 -11.12 -2.77 -6.27
C LEU A 55 -11.63 -2.28 -4.91
N TYR A 56 -12.93 -2.25 -4.74
CA TYR A 56 -13.57 -1.84 -3.49
C TYR A 56 -13.16 -2.74 -2.33
N THR A 57 -13.08 -4.04 -2.56
CA THR A 57 -12.62 -5.01 -1.55
C THR A 57 -11.17 -4.74 -1.14
N ILE A 58 -10.29 -4.46 -2.10
CA ILE A 58 -8.89 -4.11 -1.82
C ILE A 58 -8.81 -2.81 -1.02
N ALA A 59 -9.58 -1.80 -1.41
CA ALA A 59 -9.63 -0.51 -0.71
C ALA A 59 -10.11 -0.68 0.73
N LYS A 60 -11.16 -1.44 0.92
CA LYS A 60 -11.72 -1.73 2.25
C LYS A 60 -10.70 -2.44 3.14
N ASN A 61 -10.03 -3.45 2.62
CA ASN A 61 -9.00 -4.18 3.36
C ASN A 61 -7.79 -3.29 3.70
N THR A 62 -7.40 -2.42 2.77
CA THR A 62 -6.33 -1.45 2.99
C THR A 62 -6.70 -0.48 4.13
N HIS A 63 -7.94 -0.03 4.16
CA HIS A 63 -8.45 0.83 5.22
C HIS A 63 -8.45 0.12 6.59
N ILE A 64 -8.89 -1.14 6.62
CA ILE A 64 -8.88 -1.95 7.84
C ILE A 64 -7.46 -2.10 8.39
N ASP A 65 -6.49 -2.39 7.53
CA ASP A 65 -5.09 -2.50 7.91
C ASP A 65 -4.55 -1.16 8.46
N PHE A 66 -4.92 -0.06 7.83
CA PHE A 66 -4.55 1.28 8.30
C PHE A 66 -5.10 1.57 9.69
N GLU A 67 -6.38 1.30 9.93
CA GLU A 67 -7.01 1.52 11.23
C GLU A 67 -6.39 0.62 12.30
N ARG A 68 -6.06 -0.62 11.97
CA ARG A 68 -5.38 -1.53 12.89
C ARG A 68 -4.02 -0.99 13.28
N LYS A 69 -3.20 -0.58 12.32
CA LYS A 69 -1.86 -0.02 12.56
C LYS A 69 -1.93 1.27 13.37
N ARG A 70 -2.92 2.12 13.08
CA ARG A 70 -3.14 3.35 13.83
C ARG A 70 -3.48 3.07 15.30
N ARG A 71 -4.28 2.07 15.57
CA ARG A 71 -4.61 1.66 16.95
C ARG A 71 -3.40 1.11 17.68
N GLU A 72 -2.56 0.34 17.00
CA GLU A 72 -1.32 -0.18 17.55
C GLU A 72 -0.34 0.95 17.90
N ASP A 73 -0.23 1.96 17.05
CA ASP A 73 0.61 3.15 17.29
C ASP A 73 0.14 3.97 18.50
N ILE A 74 -1.17 3.99 18.76
CA ILE A 74 -1.76 4.71 19.89
C ILE A 74 -1.65 3.90 21.20
N SER A 75 -1.73 2.58 21.13
CA SER A 75 -1.60 1.71 22.30
C SER A 75 -0.13 1.47 22.63
N ILE A 76 0.45 2.36 23.43
CA ILE A 76 1.80 2.21 23.95
C ILE A 76 1.86 0.93 24.80
N GLY A 77 2.52 -0.10 24.28
CA GLY A 77 2.82 -1.33 25.01
C GLY A 77 1.93 -2.54 24.68
N GLY A 78 1.02 -2.42 23.74
CA GLY A 78 0.25 -3.57 23.26
C GLY A 78 1.05 -4.38 22.23
N LYS A 79 1.73 -5.41 22.66
CA LYS A 79 2.21 -6.44 21.73
C LYS A 79 1.01 -7.26 21.29
N PHE A 80 0.24 -6.75 20.36
CA PHE A 80 -0.71 -7.58 19.66
C PHE A 80 0.05 -8.40 18.62
N SER A 81 0.13 -9.71 18.88
CA SER A 81 0.44 -10.64 17.83
C SER A 81 -0.65 -10.47 16.77
N ALA A 82 -0.26 -10.10 15.56
CA ALA A 82 -1.16 -10.12 14.43
C ALA A 82 -1.86 -11.48 14.38
N PRO A 83 -3.18 -11.53 14.15
CA PRO A 83 -3.83 -12.81 13.93
C PRO A 83 -3.09 -13.48 12.79
N ALA A 84 -2.68 -14.72 13.01
CA ALA A 84 -1.99 -15.48 12.00
C ALA A 84 -2.83 -15.45 10.72
N SER A 85 -2.35 -14.74 9.72
CA SER A 85 -2.92 -14.85 8.40
C SER A 85 -2.87 -16.32 8.02
N SER A 86 -3.99 -16.88 7.58
CA SER A 86 -4.04 -18.23 7.08
C SER A 86 -2.87 -18.43 6.10
N ALA A 87 -2.08 -19.47 6.31
CA ALA A 87 -0.95 -19.76 5.45
C ALA A 87 -1.43 -19.80 4.00
N PRO A 88 -0.78 -19.06 3.07
CA PRO A 88 -1.19 -19.07 1.68
C PRO A 88 -1.03 -20.47 1.08
N SER A 89 -1.90 -20.82 0.15
CA SER A 89 -1.77 -22.08 -0.60
C SER A 89 -0.45 -22.07 -1.39
N PRO A 90 0.12 -23.25 -1.77
CA PRO A 90 1.34 -23.29 -2.58
C PRO A 90 1.26 -22.48 -3.87
N GLU A 91 0.10 -22.47 -4.52
CA GLU A 91 -0.14 -21.67 -5.73
C GLU A 91 -0.16 -20.18 -5.42
N GLU A 92 -0.82 -19.77 -4.35
CA GLU A 92 -0.83 -18.39 -3.88
C GLU A 92 0.57 -17.93 -3.47
N SER A 93 1.36 -18.80 -2.83
CA SER A 93 2.74 -18.52 -2.48
C SER A 93 3.61 -18.29 -3.71
N LEU A 94 3.45 -19.10 -4.77
CA LEU A 94 4.19 -18.95 -6.02
C LEU A 94 3.83 -17.64 -6.73
N ILE A 95 2.54 -17.35 -6.81
CA ILE A 95 2.03 -16.13 -7.41
C ILE A 95 2.50 -14.90 -6.63
N ASN A 96 2.44 -14.96 -5.31
CA ASN A 96 2.95 -13.90 -4.44
C ASN A 96 4.45 -13.68 -4.62
N THR A 97 5.22 -14.73 -4.85
CA THR A 97 6.65 -14.64 -5.11
C THR A 97 6.93 -13.93 -6.43
N GLN A 98 6.20 -14.25 -7.49
CA GLN A 98 6.34 -13.59 -8.79
C GLN A 98 5.99 -12.10 -8.72
N GLN A 99 4.91 -11.75 -8.04
CA GLN A 99 4.52 -10.37 -7.83
C GLN A 99 5.53 -9.60 -6.99
N ARG A 100 5.98 -10.23 -5.93
CA ARG A 100 6.99 -9.66 -5.06
C ARG A 100 8.25 -9.32 -5.84
N SER A 101 8.71 -10.23 -6.70
CA SER A 101 9.87 -9.97 -7.53
C SER A 101 9.65 -8.84 -8.55
N GLN A 102 8.44 -8.70 -9.06
CA GLN A 102 8.10 -7.59 -9.96
C GLN A 102 8.13 -6.25 -9.25
N ILE A 103 7.52 -6.16 -8.07
CA ILE A 103 7.56 -4.95 -7.24
C ILE A 103 8.98 -4.65 -6.79
N GLU A 104 9.75 -5.66 -6.41
CA GLU A 104 11.14 -5.51 -6.00
C GLU A 104 11.98 -4.84 -7.09
N ARG A 105 11.76 -5.19 -8.37
CA ARG A 105 12.42 -4.53 -9.50
C ARG A 105 12.12 -3.03 -9.56
N TYR A 106 10.87 -2.65 -9.34
CA TYR A 106 10.50 -1.23 -9.31
C TYR A 106 11.09 -0.51 -8.10
N ILE A 107 11.12 -1.19 -6.97
CA ILE A 107 11.72 -0.64 -5.75
C ILE A 107 13.22 -0.37 -5.96
N GLU A 108 13.92 -1.26 -6.66
CA GLU A 108 15.33 -1.08 -6.98
C GLU A 108 15.60 0.16 -7.85
N LEU A 109 14.60 0.61 -8.62
CA LEU A 109 14.72 1.81 -9.42
C LEU A 109 14.53 3.10 -8.61
N LEU A 110 14.01 3.01 -7.40
CA LEU A 110 13.85 4.17 -6.53
C LEU A 110 15.21 4.69 -6.06
N PRO A 111 15.39 6.02 -5.94
CA PRO A 111 16.55 6.57 -5.27
C PRO A 111 16.71 5.99 -3.87
N GLN A 112 17.94 5.77 -3.42
CA GLN A 112 18.23 5.11 -2.16
C GLN A 112 17.51 5.74 -0.95
N GLN A 113 17.39 7.05 -0.92
CA GLN A 113 16.72 7.77 0.15
C GLN A 113 15.22 7.44 0.28
N TYR A 114 14.58 7.03 -0.81
CA TYR A 114 13.17 6.62 -0.83
C TYR A 114 13.02 5.12 -0.69
N ARG A 115 13.92 4.36 -1.31
CA ARG A 115 13.90 2.89 -1.30
C ARG A 115 13.91 2.34 0.13
N ARG A 116 14.83 2.81 0.95
CA ARG A 116 14.99 2.33 2.32
C ARG A 116 13.72 2.53 3.15
N LEU A 117 13.12 3.72 3.06
CA LEU A 117 11.89 4.04 3.76
C LEU A 117 10.71 3.20 3.25
N PHE A 118 10.63 3.01 1.95
CA PHE A 118 9.59 2.21 1.33
C PHE A 118 9.68 0.74 1.78
N VAL A 119 10.87 0.18 1.77
CA VAL A 119 11.11 -1.21 2.21
C VAL A 119 10.73 -1.37 3.69
N MET A 120 11.15 -0.46 4.54
CA MET A 120 10.82 -0.50 5.97
C MET A 120 9.31 -0.45 6.20
N ARG A 121 8.58 0.36 5.44
CA ARG A 121 7.14 0.51 5.61
C ARG A 121 6.34 -0.64 5.03
N PHE A 122 6.65 -1.08 3.81
CA PHE A 122 5.81 -2.01 3.04
C PHE A 122 6.28 -3.46 3.10
N ILE A 123 7.55 -3.70 3.28
CA ILE A 123 8.11 -5.06 3.35
C ILE A 123 8.33 -5.47 4.81
N ASP A 124 8.99 -4.62 5.58
CA ASP A 124 9.32 -4.89 6.98
C ASP A 124 8.19 -4.52 7.95
N ASP A 125 7.16 -3.85 7.45
CA ASP A 125 5.94 -3.50 8.19
C ASP A 125 6.16 -2.59 9.41
N PHE A 126 7.16 -1.72 9.36
CA PHE A 126 7.37 -0.72 10.40
C PHE A 126 6.35 0.41 10.29
N SER A 127 5.94 0.95 11.46
CA SER A 127 5.13 2.17 11.50
C SER A 127 5.98 3.39 11.11
N TYR A 128 5.33 4.50 10.77
CA TYR A 128 6.04 5.76 10.50
C TYR A 128 6.86 6.23 11.71
N GLU A 129 6.32 6.05 12.91
CA GLU A 129 6.99 6.40 14.16
C GLU A 129 8.25 5.55 14.38
N GLU A 130 8.16 4.24 14.16
CA GLU A 130 9.31 3.35 14.26
C GLU A 130 10.39 3.69 13.24
N ILE A 131 10.01 4.04 12.01
CA ILE A 131 10.95 4.46 10.97
C ILE A 131 11.64 5.77 11.38
N ALA A 132 10.86 6.75 11.85
CA ALA A 132 11.39 8.03 12.31
C ALA A 132 12.41 7.83 13.43
N GLU A 133 12.12 6.97 14.37
CA GLU A 133 13.01 6.66 15.48
C GLU A 133 14.27 5.94 15.01
N LYS A 134 14.13 4.89 14.19
CA LYS A 134 15.28 4.10 13.70
C LYS A 134 16.24 4.91 12.83
N LEU A 135 15.72 5.82 12.03
CA LEU A 135 16.52 6.63 11.10
C LEU A 135 16.87 8.01 11.64
N HIS A 136 16.45 8.32 12.86
CA HIS A 136 16.65 9.65 13.49
C HIS A 136 16.16 10.79 12.58
N MET A 137 14.95 10.62 12.03
CA MET A 137 14.33 11.57 11.11
C MET A 137 13.03 12.11 11.69
N PRO A 138 12.67 13.37 11.36
CA PRO A 138 11.35 13.90 11.72
C PRO A 138 10.23 13.07 11.06
N MET A 139 9.12 12.89 11.76
CA MET A 139 7.95 12.17 11.26
C MET A 139 7.43 12.75 9.94
N GLY A 140 7.39 14.08 9.83
CA GLY A 140 6.96 14.75 8.59
C GLY A 140 7.85 14.41 7.38
N THR A 141 9.16 14.29 7.61
CA THR A 141 10.11 13.88 6.56
C THR A 141 9.86 12.44 6.12
N VAL A 142 9.62 11.54 7.08
CA VAL A 142 9.30 10.13 6.78
C VAL A 142 8.05 10.05 5.93
N LYS A 143 6.97 10.70 6.32
CA LYS A 143 5.70 10.71 5.59
C LYS A 143 5.86 11.28 4.18
N THR A 144 6.55 12.41 4.05
CA THR A 144 6.77 13.05 2.75
C THR A 144 7.58 12.15 1.81
N ARG A 145 8.65 11.54 2.30
CA ARG A 145 9.50 10.67 1.48
C ARG A 145 8.78 9.40 1.07
N ILE A 146 8.01 8.80 1.95
CA ILE A 146 7.21 7.61 1.62
C ILE A 146 6.13 7.97 0.59
N HIS A 147 5.47 9.11 0.74
CA HIS A 147 4.50 9.61 -0.23
C HIS A 147 5.14 9.77 -1.62
N ARG A 148 6.32 10.38 -1.69
CA ARG A 148 7.06 10.55 -2.95
C ARG A 148 7.49 9.22 -3.55
N ALA A 149 7.93 8.27 -2.72
CA ALA A 149 8.30 6.93 -3.17
C ALA A 149 7.11 6.21 -3.83
N ARG A 150 5.94 6.27 -3.21
CA ARG A 150 4.71 5.70 -3.76
C ARG A 150 4.33 6.34 -5.10
N ALA A 151 4.41 7.67 -5.16
CA ALA A 151 4.10 8.40 -6.40
C ALA A 151 5.05 8.01 -7.55
N MET A 152 6.34 7.86 -7.26
CA MET A 152 7.33 7.39 -8.23
C MET A 152 7.03 5.96 -8.70
N LEU A 153 6.65 5.08 -7.78
CA LEU A 153 6.28 3.70 -8.10
C LEU A 153 5.05 3.64 -9.00
N LEU A 154 4.01 4.35 -8.65
CA LEU A 154 2.78 4.41 -9.46
C LEU A 154 3.05 4.95 -10.86
N LYS A 155 3.90 5.96 -10.97
CA LYS A 155 4.31 6.51 -12.27
C LYS A 155 5.03 5.45 -13.10
N SER A 156 5.94 4.71 -12.50
CA SER A 156 6.66 3.61 -13.18
C SER A 156 5.70 2.53 -13.68
N PHE A 157 4.68 2.18 -12.89
CA PHE A 157 3.65 1.22 -13.29
C PHE A 157 2.85 1.70 -14.49
N VAL A 158 2.47 2.98 -14.50
CA VAL A 158 1.73 3.60 -15.61
C VAL A 158 2.56 3.61 -16.88
N GLU A 159 3.81 4.02 -16.81
CA GLU A 159 4.73 4.09 -17.96
C GLU A 159 4.97 2.71 -18.59
N GLN A 160 5.00 1.65 -17.81
CA GLN A 160 5.22 0.30 -18.34
C GLN A 160 3.93 -0.39 -18.81
N ALA A 161 2.79 0.07 -18.37
CA ALA A 161 1.50 -0.45 -18.83
C ALA A 161 1.10 0.09 -20.22
N GLU A 162 1.79 1.10 -20.73
CA GLU A 162 1.65 1.64 -22.07
C GLU A 162 2.60 0.93 -23.04
#